data_4ac75daba657b442f9c8f341fff35c59
#
_entry.id   4ac75daba657b442f9c8f341fff35c59
#
_cell.length_a   1.000
_cell.length_b   1.000
_cell.length_c   1.000
_cell.angle_alpha   90.00
_cell.angle_beta   90.00
_cell.angle_gamma   90.00
#
_symmetry.space_group_name_H-M   'P 1'
#
loop_
_entity.id
_entity.type
_entity.pdbx_description
1 polymer ?
#
loop_
_entity_poly.entity_id
_entity_poly.type
_entity_poly.pdbx_seq_one_letter_code
_entity_poly.pdbx_strand_id
1 'polypeptide(L)'
;GPDDCRGRVRVVAEAFLRLVPILEKRGIDSLDALLEYQDMPAAPVDLSRCSFTADDLKALPSGPGVYRFLDENREVIYIGKAKNLRARVSSYFSPSASGAAKGRSILEQTHSFEFDVVASELEATLLEAALLSEHRARLNRQFEVRERPAPYGPRLNLVVVLGDTAPGSER
;
A
#
# COMPACT_ATOMS: atom_id res chain seq x y z
N GLY A 1 27.43 -1.76 17.32
CA GLY A 1 26.25 -2.11 16.57
C GLY A 1 25.50 -0.87 16.10
N PRO A 2 24.47 -0.94 15.21
CA PRO A 2 23.74 0.23 14.67
C PRO A 2 22.93 1.00 15.72
N ASP A 3 22.90 0.54 16.96
CA ASP A 3 22.20 1.16 18.09
C ASP A 3 23.05 2.17 18.89
N ASP A 4 24.31 2.33 18.52
CA ASP A 4 25.16 3.39 19.03
C ASP A 4 24.82 4.74 18.38
N CYS A 5 24.81 5.80 19.16
CA CYS A 5 24.51 7.16 18.70
C CYS A 5 25.41 7.58 17.53
N ARG A 6 26.69 7.20 17.55
CA ARG A 6 27.63 7.42 16.44
C ARG A 6 27.28 6.63 15.19
N GLY A 7 26.79 5.40 15.35
CA GLY A 7 26.33 4.58 14.23
C GLY A 7 25.12 5.20 13.53
N ARG A 8 24.17 5.72 14.29
CA ARG A 8 22.98 6.40 13.72
C ARG A 8 23.35 7.67 12.98
N VAL A 9 24.22 8.51 13.54
CA VAL A 9 24.68 9.73 12.89
C VAL A 9 25.40 9.41 11.57
N ARG A 10 26.25 8.36 11.56
CA ARG A 10 26.96 7.94 10.35
C ARG A 10 26.01 7.47 9.26
N VAL A 11 25.00 6.65 9.59
CA VAL A 11 23.99 6.18 8.62
C VAL A 11 23.20 7.34 8.02
N VAL A 12 22.81 8.32 8.83
CA VAL A 12 22.11 9.52 8.37
C VAL A 12 22.99 10.35 7.44
N ALA A 13 24.27 10.56 7.82
CA ALA A 13 25.22 11.30 7.00
C ALA A 13 25.49 10.61 5.66
N GLU A 14 25.68 9.29 5.66
CA GLU A 14 25.86 8.51 4.43
C GLU A 14 24.63 8.56 3.52
N ALA A 15 23.42 8.48 4.09
CA ALA A 15 22.17 8.63 3.36
C ALA A 15 22.06 10.03 2.72
N PHE A 16 22.39 11.07 3.48
CA PHE A 16 22.38 12.46 2.99
C PHE A 16 23.37 12.65 1.84
N LEU A 17 24.61 12.17 1.98
CA LEU A 17 25.62 12.26 0.92
C LEU A 17 25.20 11.57 -0.37
N ARG A 18 24.40 10.51 -0.30
CA ARG A 18 23.82 9.84 -1.49
C ARG A 18 22.68 10.63 -2.13
N LEU A 19 22.00 11.50 -1.38
CA LEU A 19 20.93 12.34 -1.89
C LEU A 19 21.47 13.59 -2.61
N VAL A 20 22.64 14.10 -2.21
CA VAL A 20 23.23 15.33 -2.78
C VAL A 20 23.29 15.28 -4.31
N PRO A 21 23.85 14.24 -4.99
CA PRO A 21 23.89 14.22 -6.45
C PRO A 21 22.51 14.17 -7.12
N ILE A 22 21.51 13.69 -6.42
CA ILE A 22 20.12 13.63 -6.90
C ILE A 22 19.49 15.02 -6.83
N LEU A 23 19.78 15.76 -5.74
CA LEU A 23 19.30 17.11 -5.53
C LEU A 23 19.95 18.08 -6.53
N GLU A 24 21.26 17.98 -6.73
CA GLU A 24 22.00 18.80 -7.72
C GLU A 24 21.46 18.63 -9.15
N LYS A 25 21.13 17.39 -9.55
CA LYS A 25 20.47 17.12 -10.86
C LYS A 25 19.10 17.78 -11.00
N ARG A 26 18.46 18.16 -9.90
CA ARG A 26 17.17 18.88 -9.86
C ARG A 26 17.35 20.38 -9.70
N GLY A 27 18.59 20.87 -9.71
CA GLY A 27 18.91 22.29 -9.52
C GLY A 27 18.81 22.75 -8.06
N ILE A 28 18.84 21.81 -7.10
CA ILE A 28 18.83 22.08 -5.66
C ILE A 28 20.27 21.99 -5.18
N ASP A 29 21.01 23.09 -5.21
CA ASP A 29 22.44 23.15 -4.92
C ASP A 29 22.78 23.92 -3.62
N SER A 30 21.76 24.42 -2.94
CA SER A 30 21.90 25.20 -1.70
C SER A 30 20.88 24.75 -0.64
N LEU A 31 21.15 25.08 0.63
CA LEU A 31 20.23 24.83 1.73
C LEU A 31 18.91 25.60 1.55
N ASP A 32 19.00 26.84 1.08
CA ASP A 32 17.81 27.67 0.85
C ASP A 32 16.93 27.07 -0.24
N ALA A 33 17.51 26.63 -1.36
CA ALA A 33 16.79 25.92 -2.42
C ALA A 33 16.18 24.60 -1.93
N LEU A 34 16.84 23.90 -1.01
CA LEU A 34 16.30 22.68 -0.40
C LEU A 34 15.09 22.98 0.50
N LEU A 35 15.15 24.03 1.29
CA LEU A 35 14.05 24.48 2.15
C LEU A 35 12.86 24.93 1.32
N GLU A 36 13.09 25.74 0.29
CA GLU A 36 12.04 26.12 -0.66
C GLU A 36 11.42 24.90 -1.35
N TYR A 37 12.22 23.91 -1.74
CA TYR A 37 11.72 22.67 -2.34
C TYR A 37 10.87 21.85 -1.38
N GLN A 38 11.17 21.84 -0.08
CA GLN A 38 10.36 21.17 0.94
C GLN A 38 9.00 21.86 1.14
N ASP A 39 8.96 23.18 1.03
CA ASP A 39 7.76 23.98 1.19
C ASP A 39 6.92 24.09 -0.10
N MET A 40 7.49 23.67 -1.23
CA MET A 40 6.73 23.63 -2.48
C MET A 40 5.54 22.64 -2.35
N PRO A 41 4.32 23.11 -2.63
CA PRO A 41 3.18 22.20 -2.67
C PRO A 41 3.45 21.15 -3.72
N ALA A 42 3.38 19.88 -3.31
CA ALA A 42 3.56 18.77 -4.24
C ALA A 42 2.55 18.91 -5.38
N ALA A 43 3.02 18.76 -6.62
CA ALA A 43 2.16 18.86 -7.79
C ALA A 43 0.94 17.94 -7.64
N PRO A 44 -0.27 18.44 -7.93
CA PRO A 44 -1.47 17.62 -7.85
C PRO A 44 -1.32 16.40 -8.77
N VAL A 45 -1.78 15.26 -8.28
CA VAL A 45 -1.79 14.04 -9.09
C VAL A 45 -2.82 14.19 -10.19
N ASP A 46 -2.42 13.93 -11.42
CA ASP A 46 -3.33 13.93 -12.56
C ASP A 46 -4.26 12.71 -12.51
N LEU A 47 -5.55 12.96 -12.26
CA LEU A 47 -6.62 11.96 -12.24
C LEU A 47 -7.46 11.96 -13.51
N SER A 48 -7.06 12.68 -14.55
CA SER A 48 -7.85 12.82 -15.80
C SER A 48 -8.17 11.49 -16.49
N ARG A 49 -7.34 10.47 -16.26
CA ARG A 49 -7.54 9.10 -16.77
C ARG A 49 -8.43 8.24 -15.88
N CYS A 50 -8.73 8.70 -14.67
CA CYS A 50 -9.56 7.98 -13.73
C CYS A 50 -11.04 8.32 -13.91
N SER A 51 -11.91 7.36 -13.62
CA SER A 51 -13.37 7.57 -13.61
C SER A 51 -13.87 8.16 -12.28
N PHE A 52 -12.96 8.56 -11.39
CA PHE A 52 -13.24 9.15 -10.09
C PHE A 52 -12.44 10.43 -9.89
N THR A 53 -12.87 11.23 -8.93
CA THR A 53 -12.31 12.54 -8.60
C THR A 53 -11.63 12.53 -7.23
N ALA A 54 -10.92 13.62 -6.90
CA ALA A 54 -10.38 13.81 -5.56
C ALA A 54 -11.47 13.87 -4.46
N ASP A 55 -12.68 14.29 -4.82
CA ASP A 55 -13.79 14.34 -3.86
C ASP A 55 -14.38 12.95 -3.60
N ASP A 56 -14.39 12.05 -4.57
CA ASP A 56 -14.73 10.64 -4.36
C ASP A 56 -13.77 9.97 -3.38
N LEU A 57 -12.47 10.27 -3.46
CA LEU A 57 -11.48 9.79 -2.51
C LEU A 57 -11.72 10.30 -1.09
N LYS A 58 -12.15 11.57 -0.93
CA LYS A 58 -12.52 12.16 0.36
C LYS A 58 -13.80 11.57 0.94
N ALA A 59 -14.73 11.16 0.07
CA ALA A 59 -16.01 10.57 0.46
C ALA A 59 -15.88 9.12 0.98
N LEU A 60 -14.73 8.46 0.77
CA LEU A 60 -14.48 7.12 1.26
C LEU A 60 -14.67 7.00 2.78
N PRO A 61 -15.20 5.88 3.30
CA PRO A 61 -15.34 5.64 4.72
C PRO A 61 -13.98 5.53 5.42
N SER A 62 -13.91 5.95 6.70
CA SER A 62 -12.70 5.86 7.51
C SER A 62 -12.56 4.53 8.26
N GLY A 63 -13.46 3.57 8.01
CA GLY A 63 -13.47 2.25 8.64
C GLY A 63 -12.53 1.24 7.98
N PRO A 64 -12.41 0.05 8.59
CA PRO A 64 -11.67 -1.06 8.01
C PRO A 64 -12.38 -1.61 6.77
N GLY A 65 -11.60 -2.14 5.84
CA GLY A 65 -12.16 -2.72 4.62
C GLY A 65 -11.10 -3.22 3.65
N VAL A 66 -11.60 -3.71 2.51
CA VAL A 66 -10.81 -4.17 1.38
C VAL A 66 -11.13 -3.29 0.19
N TYR A 67 -10.12 -2.95 -0.60
CA TYR A 67 -10.25 -2.16 -1.82
C TYR A 67 -9.62 -2.89 -3.00
N ARG A 68 -10.18 -2.64 -4.18
CA ARG A 68 -9.72 -3.17 -5.47
C ARG A 68 -9.48 -2.01 -6.41
N PHE A 69 -8.36 -2.00 -7.09
CA PHE A 69 -8.11 -1.11 -8.20
C PHE A 69 -8.35 -1.84 -9.51
N LEU A 70 -9.02 -1.20 -10.43
CA LEU A 70 -9.41 -1.74 -11.72
C LEU A 70 -8.82 -0.88 -12.84
N ASP A 71 -8.44 -1.51 -13.94
CA ASP A 71 -8.02 -0.83 -15.16
C ASP A 71 -9.20 -0.39 -16.04
N GLU A 72 -8.89 0.12 -17.23
CA GLU A 72 -9.88 0.59 -18.21
C GLU A 72 -10.83 -0.52 -18.68
N ASN A 73 -10.39 -1.78 -18.63
CA ASN A 73 -11.19 -2.95 -19.00
C ASN A 73 -12.03 -3.49 -17.84
N ARG A 74 -11.98 -2.82 -16.67
CA ARG A 74 -12.58 -3.29 -15.42
C ARG A 74 -11.97 -4.58 -14.88
N GLU A 75 -10.72 -4.88 -15.26
CA GLU A 75 -9.98 -5.98 -14.66
C GLU A 75 -9.34 -5.55 -13.34
N VAL A 76 -9.42 -6.40 -12.34
CA VAL A 76 -8.81 -6.14 -11.03
C VAL A 76 -7.30 -6.27 -11.14
N ILE A 77 -6.60 -5.13 -10.99
CA ILE A 77 -5.15 -5.04 -11.09
C ILE A 77 -4.45 -5.12 -9.74
N TYR A 78 -5.12 -4.67 -8.68
CA TYR A 78 -4.59 -4.69 -7.33
C TYR A 78 -5.70 -4.83 -6.28
N ILE A 79 -5.43 -5.60 -5.24
CA ILE A 79 -6.29 -5.80 -4.08
C ILE A 79 -5.49 -5.46 -2.83
N GLY A 80 -6.11 -4.81 -1.85
CA GLY A 80 -5.48 -4.52 -0.58
C GLY A 80 -6.48 -4.26 0.53
N LYS A 81 -6.05 -4.50 1.76
CA LYS A 81 -6.82 -4.17 2.96
C LYS A 81 -6.38 -2.88 3.62
N ALA A 82 -7.23 -2.28 4.41
CA ALA A 82 -6.96 -1.09 5.19
C ALA A 82 -7.67 -1.11 6.54
N LYS A 83 -7.05 -0.52 7.56
CA LYS A 83 -7.71 -0.13 8.81
C LYS A 83 -8.56 1.12 8.62
N ASN A 84 -8.17 1.95 7.67
CA ASN A 84 -8.86 3.17 7.26
C ASN A 84 -8.81 3.25 5.73
N LEU A 85 -9.92 2.92 5.09
CA LEU A 85 -10.04 2.89 3.63
C LEU A 85 -9.71 4.25 3.02
N ARG A 86 -10.28 5.35 3.54
CA ARG A 86 -10.02 6.70 3.03
C ARG A 86 -8.53 7.03 3.04
N ALA A 87 -7.87 6.90 4.20
CA ALA A 87 -6.47 7.22 4.32
C ALA A 87 -5.60 6.35 3.41
N ARG A 88 -5.91 5.05 3.33
CA ARG A 88 -5.12 4.09 2.55
C ARG A 88 -5.28 4.29 1.05
N VAL A 89 -6.50 4.35 0.55
CA VAL A 89 -6.79 4.52 -0.88
C VAL A 89 -6.25 5.87 -1.35
N SER A 90 -6.55 6.97 -0.63
CA SER A 90 -6.02 8.30 -0.98
C SER A 90 -4.50 8.37 -1.01
N SER A 91 -3.80 7.56 -0.19
CA SER A 91 -2.34 7.54 -0.18
C SER A 91 -1.72 7.10 -1.51
N TYR A 92 -2.41 6.29 -2.32
CA TYR A 92 -1.94 5.90 -3.65
C TYR A 92 -2.07 7.01 -4.69
N PHE A 93 -2.97 7.95 -4.47
CA PHE A 93 -3.25 9.09 -5.35
C PHE A 93 -2.72 10.40 -4.75
N SER A 94 -1.72 10.30 -3.88
CA SER A 94 -1.00 11.45 -3.34
C SER A 94 0.33 11.65 -4.08
N PRO A 95 0.87 12.87 -4.10
CA PRO A 95 2.15 13.14 -4.76
C PRO A 95 3.31 12.29 -4.24
N SER A 96 3.27 11.89 -2.96
CA SER A 96 4.28 11.01 -2.34
C SER A 96 4.21 9.56 -2.83
N ALA A 97 3.08 9.10 -3.38
CA ALA A 97 2.92 7.73 -3.87
C ALA A 97 3.83 7.42 -5.07
N SER A 98 4.12 8.43 -5.91
CA SER A 98 4.96 8.28 -7.10
C SER A 98 6.43 7.97 -6.78
N GLY A 99 6.86 8.12 -5.53
CA GLY A 99 8.23 7.82 -5.08
C GLY A 99 8.56 6.32 -5.05
N ALA A 100 7.59 5.45 -4.84
CA ALA A 100 7.78 4.01 -4.83
C ALA A 100 7.29 3.36 -6.14
N ALA A 101 8.03 2.38 -6.66
CA ALA A 101 7.69 1.70 -7.91
C ALA A 101 6.26 1.11 -7.89
N LYS A 102 5.84 0.55 -6.76
CA LYS A 102 4.49 0.02 -6.57
C LYS A 102 3.42 1.12 -6.64
N GLY A 103 3.61 2.23 -5.94
CA GLY A 103 2.68 3.36 -5.95
C GLY A 103 2.51 3.94 -7.34
N ARG A 104 3.62 4.12 -8.05
CA ARG A 104 3.63 4.60 -9.44
C ARG A 104 2.87 3.65 -10.37
N SER A 105 3.16 2.35 -10.35
CA SER A 105 2.45 1.38 -11.19
C SER A 105 0.96 1.33 -10.91
N ILE A 106 0.54 1.48 -9.66
CA ILE A 106 -0.87 1.56 -9.29
C ILE A 106 -1.49 2.83 -9.86
N LEU A 107 -0.87 3.99 -9.63
CA LEU A 107 -1.36 5.28 -10.12
C LEU A 107 -1.50 5.31 -11.64
N GLU A 108 -0.52 4.79 -12.38
CA GLU A 108 -0.49 4.79 -13.85
C GLU A 108 -1.52 3.85 -14.48
N GLN A 109 -1.92 2.78 -13.81
CA GLN A 109 -2.76 1.72 -14.38
C GLN A 109 -4.18 1.72 -13.82
N THR A 110 -4.46 2.45 -12.75
CA THR A 110 -5.81 2.50 -12.16
C THR A 110 -6.70 3.43 -12.97
N HIS A 111 -7.86 2.91 -13.37
CA HIS A 111 -8.94 3.69 -13.95
C HIS A 111 -10.09 3.90 -12.96
N SER A 112 -10.43 2.88 -12.19
CA SER A 112 -11.49 2.93 -11.19
C SER A 112 -11.11 2.15 -9.93
N PHE A 113 -11.90 2.31 -8.87
CA PHE A 113 -11.73 1.52 -7.66
C PHE A 113 -13.09 1.08 -7.09
N GLU A 114 -13.07 -0.03 -6.38
CA GLU A 114 -14.18 -0.55 -5.60
C GLU A 114 -13.71 -0.83 -4.18
N PHE A 115 -14.63 -0.88 -3.22
CA PHE A 115 -14.30 -1.19 -1.83
C PHE A 115 -15.45 -1.87 -1.11
N ASP A 116 -15.09 -2.69 -0.12
CA ASP A 116 -16.01 -3.32 0.82
C ASP A 116 -15.65 -2.87 2.24
N VAL A 117 -16.62 -2.34 2.97
CA VAL A 117 -16.45 -2.00 4.39
C VAL A 117 -16.74 -3.24 5.21
N VAL A 118 -15.91 -3.50 6.20
CA VAL A 118 -16.06 -4.63 7.12
C VAL A 118 -16.04 -4.17 8.57
N ALA A 119 -16.46 -5.03 9.50
CA ALA A 119 -16.55 -4.66 10.90
C ALA A 119 -15.20 -4.68 11.63
N SER A 120 -14.21 -5.44 11.13
CA SER A 120 -12.93 -5.63 11.79
C SER A 120 -11.75 -5.81 10.82
N GLU A 121 -10.52 -5.61 11.33
CA GLU A 121 -9.29 -5.90 10.57
C GLU A 121 -9.12 -7.39 10.25
N LEU A 122 -9.62 -8.27 11.12
CA LEU A 122 -9.59 -9.70 10.89
C LEU A 122 -10.47 -10.06 9.68
N GLU A 123 -11.68 -9.52 9.64
CA GLU A 123 -12.59 -9.71 8.52
C GLU A 123 -12.01 -9.15 7.23
N ALA A 124 -11.38 -7.96 7.26
CA ALA A 124 -10.64 -7.41 6.12
C ALA A 124 -9.54 -8.36 5.64
N THR A 125 -8.84 -9.01 6.56
CA THR A 125 -7.76 -9.95 6.21
C THR A 125 -8.29 -11.21 5.53
N LEU A 126 -9.40 -11.76 6.02
CA LEU A 126 -10.04 -12.94 5.44
C LEU A 126 -10.63 -12.62 4.05
N LEU A 127 -11.28 -11.47 3.93
CA LEU A 127 -11.86 -11.03 2.66
C LEU A 127 -10.75 -10.74 1.62
N GLU A 128 -9.66 -10.06 2.00
CA GLU A 128 -8.50 -9.84 1.12
C GLU A 128 -7.94 -11.17 0.61
N ALA A 129 -7.74 -12.16 1.49
CA ALA A 129 -7.22 -13.47 1.12
C ALA A 129 -8.16 -14.21 0.16
N ALA A 130 -9.47 -14.15 0.37
CA ALA A 130 -10.47 -14.72 -0.52
C ALA A 130 -10.43 -14.07 -1.91
N LEU A 131 -10.43 -12.74 -1.96
CA LEU A 131 -10.38 -11.98 -3.21
C LEU A 131 -9.06 -12.20 -3.97
N LEU A 132 -7.91 -12.30 -3.27
CA LEU A 132 -6.63 -12.62 -3.89
C LEU A 132 -6.59 -14.03 -4.49
N SER A 133 -7.32 -14.99 -3.89
CA SER A 133 -7.46 -16.33 -4.44
C SER A 133 -8.34 -16.36 -5.69
N GLU A 134 -9.39 -15.56 -5.72
CA GLU A 134 -10.33 -15.46 -6.83
C GLU A 134 -9.75 -14.65 -8.00
N HIS A 135 -9.25 -13.45 -7.70
CA HIS A 135 -8.71 -12.52 -8.68
C HIS A 135 -7.18 -12.63 -8.69
N ARG A 136 -6.60 -13.11 -9.75
CA ARG A 136 -5.14 -13.16 -9.91
C ARG A 136 -4.56 -11.77 -10.23
N ALA A 137 -4.83 -10.78 -9.36
CA ALA A 137 -4.46 -9.39 -9.56
C ALA A 137 -2.96 -9.23 -9.87
N ARG A 138 -2.66 -8.68 -11.06
CA ARG A 138 -1.29 -8.68 -11.62
C ARG A 138 -0.30 -7.88 -10.79
N LEU A 139 -0.70 -6.75 -10.21
CA LEU A 139 0.19 -5.93 -9.39
C LEU A 139 0.45 -6.51 -8.00
N ASN A 140 -0.48 -7.28 -7.42
CA ASN A 140 -0.20 -8.02 -6.20
C ASN A 140 0.94 -9.02 -6.42
N ARG A 141 0.90 -9.79 -7.51
CA ARG A 141 1.93 -10.78 -7.85
C ARG A 141 3.28 -10.13 -8.20
N GLN A 142 3.26 -9.00 -8.90
CA GLN A 142 4.48 -8.27 -9.28
C GLN A 142 5.23 -7.72 -8.07
N PHE A 143 4.49 -7.28 -7.03
CA PHE A 143 5.05 -6.71 -5.80
C PHE A 143 4.98 -7.66 -4.61
N GLU A 144 4.70 -8.93 -4.83
CA GLU A 144 4.80 -9.95 -3.80
C GLU A 144 6.27 -10.05 -3.38
N VAL A 145 6.57 -9.48 -2.22
CA VAL A 145 7.85 -9.71 -1.57
C VAL A 145 7.83 -11.17 -1.16
N ARG A 146 8.61 -12.02 -1.86
CA ARG A 146 8.92 -13.35 -1.34
C ARG A 146 9.71 -13.15 -0.06
N GLU A 147 9.02 -13.05 1.06
CA GLU A 147 9.67 -13.22 2.34
C GLU A 147 10.32 -14.58 2.30
N ARG A 148 11.65 -14.60 2.22
CA ARG A 148 12.40 -15.82 2.48
C ARG A 148 11.99 -16.21 3.89
N PRO A 149 11.42 -17.40 4.11
CA PRO A 149 11.11 -17.83 5.46
C PRO A 149 12.41 -17.73 6.25
N ALA A 150 12.36 -16.99 7.38
CA ALA A 150 13.50 -16.91 8.27
C ALA A 150 13.93 -18.34 8.60
N PRO A 151 15.23 -18.70 8.50
CA PRO A 151 15.68 -20.07 8.61
C PRO A 151 15.44 -20.68 10.01
N TYR A 152 15.03 -19.86 10.98
CA TYR A 152 14.75 -20.27 12.35
C TYR A 152 13.55 -19.50 12.92
N GLY A 153 12.38 -20.11 12.89
CA GLY A 153 11.18 -19.67 13.61
C GLY A 153 10.18 -20.84 13.73
N PRO A 154 9.48 -20.97 14.86
CA PRO A 154 8.47 -22.01 15.00
C PRO A 154 7.38 -21.77 13.95
N ARG A 155 7.16 -22.76 13.08
CA ARG A 155 6.05 -22.76 12.14
C ARG A 155 4.76 -22.87 12.95
N LEU A 156 4.01 -21.78 13.09
CA LEU A 156 2.66 -21.86 13.59
C LEU A 156 1.79 -22.44 12.46
N ASN A 157 1.60 -23.75 12.46
CA ASN A 157 0.60 -24.39 11.62
C ASN A 157 -0.76 -24.18 12.29
N LEU A 158 -1.47 -23.13 11.89
CA LEU A 158 -2.87 -22.96 12.29
C LEU A 158 -3.70 -23.98 11.50
N VAL A 159 -4.01 -25.11 12.12
CA VAL A 159 -4.99 -26.06 11.61
C VAL A 159 -6.34 -25.58 12.07
N VAL A 160 -7.12 -24.99 11.19
CA VAL A 160 -8.53 -24.70 11.45
C VAL A 160 -9.29 -26.01 11.25
N VAL A 161 -9.62 -26.68 12.33
CA VAL A 161 -10.54 -27.82 12.30
C VAL A 161 -11.96 -27.26 12.23
N LEU A 162 -12.55 -27.29 11.05
CA LEU A 162 -13.98 -27.06 10.90
C LEU A 162 -14.67 -28.28 11.52
N GLY A 163 -15.21 -28.14 12.72
CA GLY A 163 -16.02 -29.16 13.35
C GLY A 163 -17.32 -29.33 12.59
N ASP A 164 -17.53 -30.48 11.98
CA ASP A 164 -18.85 -30.91 11.52
C ASP A 164 -19.72 -31.09 12.76
N THR A 165 -20.67 -30.20 12.94
CA THR A 165 -21.79 -30.42 13.83
C THR A 165 -22.74 -31.44 13.17
N ALA A 166 -22.55 -32.69 13.47
CA ALA A 166 -23.54 -33.71 13.12
C ALA A 166 -24.84 -33.41 13.83
N PRO A 167 -25.99 -33.44 13.15
CA PRO A 167 -27.30 -33.28 13.80
C PRO A 167 -27.65 -34.52 14.61
N GLY A 168 -28.26 -34.25 15.77
CA GLY A 168 -28.63 -35.15 16.82
C GLY A 168 -29.17 -36.52 16.44
N SER A 169 -28.89 -37.48 17.29
CA SER A 169 -29.76 -38.65 17.49
C SER A 169 -30.31 -38.58 18.91
N GLU A 170 -31.58 -38.22 19.01
CA GLU A 170 -32.43 -38.55 20.16
C GLU A 170 -32.49 -40.07 20.33
N ARG A 171 -32.17 -40.57 21.52
CA ARG A 171 -32.94 -41.60 22.23
C ARG A 171 -32.62 -41.55 23.71
#